data_9684a3faebfe085996396e16936b2d54
#
_entry.id   9684a3faebfe085996396e16936b2d54
#
_cell.length_a   1.000
_cell.length_b   1.000
_cell.length_c   1.000
_cell.angle_alpha   90.00
_cell.angle_beta   90.00
_cell.angle_gamma   90.00
#
_symmetry.space_group_name_H-M   'P 1'
#
loop_
_entity.id
_entity.type
_entity.pdbx_description
1 polymer ?
#
loop_
_entity_poly.entity_id
_entity_poly.type
_entity_poly.pdbx_seq_one_letter_code
_entity_poly.pdbx_strand_id
1 'polypeptide(L)'
;MKSVNGNGVSIGSCIGNAFVYQNKIDLDVESKVAFDEAVRKLTSKFQLQIEDFKNINRNEEAEVLDAYILILQDPEITGQITDENQSSVKEIYNIFESSANILASMEDEYFKQRAEDIISVGKHLINTMQEKEIKVELNENSVLVAEDLTPADTSSMNMANVIGIVLRDGGPTSHAVIVAKNLGIPCVIGIGESIKEINNDDLIALDGSTGKLNINPDEDVIESLNETKKREEEIRTSFTLSEYKNQDFEFLINVGSGEEIESFNHPFLNSIGLFRSEFIYLDRSSIPTIEEQRDILEKIQDKFSGAITYRTLDIGGDKQVDYLSLPVEENPFLGVRGIRLSLQFEELYRSQIESILTSKDAHRVKIMFPMISTIEDFIKS
;
A
#
# COMPACT_ATOMS: atom_id res chain seq x y z
N MET A 1 -29.86 15.53 -3.49
CA MET A 1 -28.43 15.48 -3.82
C MET A 1 -27.63 16.40 -2.90
N LYS A 2 -26.51 15.95 -2.37
CA LYS A 2 -25.53 16.79 -1.69
C LYS A 2 -24.14 16.52 -2.27
N SER A 3 -23.40 17.59 -2.60
CA SER A 3 -22.04 17.50 -3.11
C SER A 3 -21.04 17.89 -2.02
N VAL A 4 -20.00 17.07 -1.86
CA VAL A 4 -18.91 17.25 -0.91
C VAL A 4 -17.60 17.23 -1.69
N ASN A 5 -16.62 18.01 -1.28
CA ASN A 5 -15.29 18.00 -1.87
C ASN A 5 -14.28 17.53 -0.82
N GLY A 6 -13.44 16.60 -1.21
CA GLY A 6 -12.28 16.14 -0.48
C GLY A 6 -11.03 16.19 -1.37
N ASN A 7 -10.01 15.48 -0.99
CA ASN A 7 -8.79 15.33 -1.78
C ASN A 7 -8.83 13.99 -2.53
N GLY A 8 -8.81 14.04 -3.86
CA GLY A 8 -8.68 12.84 -4.69
C GLY A 8 -7.25 12.31 -4.63
N VAL A 9 -7.08 11.05 -4.25
CA VAL A 9 -5.75 10.43 -4.02
C VAL A 9 -5.53 9.14 -4.79
N SER A 10 -6.59 8.58 -5.36
CA SER A 10 -6.55 7.47 -6.31
C SER A 10 -7.54 7.75 -7.45
N ILE A 11 -7.04 7.71 -8.67
CA ILE A 11 -7.75 8.10 -9.89
C ILE A 11 -8.88 7.10 -10.21
N GLY A 12 -9.92 7.61 -10.87
CA GLY A 12 -11.06 6.83 -11.32
C GLY A 12 -12.37 7.40 -10.81
N SER A 13 -13.47 6.85 -11.29
CA SER A 13 -14.82 7.21 -10.85
C SER A 13 -15.68 5.97 -10.63
N CYS A 14 -16.57 6.02 -9.65
CA CYS A 14 -17.51 4.93 -9.40
C CYS A 14 -18.85 5.45 -8.90
N ILE A 15 -19.87 4.61 -9.06
CA ILE A 15 -21.20 4.79 -8.49
C ILE A 15 -21.55 3.48 -7.79
N GLY A 16 -21.85 3.55 -6.49
CA GLY A 16 -22.20 2.38 -5.68
C GLY A 16 -22.85 2.77 -4.37
N ASN A 17 -23.34 1.77 -3.65
CA ASN A 17 -23.98 1.99 -2.37
C ASN A 17 -22.94 2.17 -1.26
N ALA A 18 -23.15 3.14 -0.39
CA ALA A 18 -22.30 3.36 0.76
C ALA A 18 -22.36 2.20 1.75
N PHE A 19 -21.20 1.71 2.13
CA PHE A 19 -21.02 0.89 3.32
C PHE A 19 -20.25 1.70 4.35
N VAL A 20 -20.94 2.16 5.39
CA VAL A 20 -20.34 2.98 6.43
C VAL A 20 -19.71 2.08 7.47
N TYR A 21 -18.39 1.95 7.40
CA TYR A 21 -17.61 1.21 8.39
C TYR A 21 -17.36 2.06 9.62
N GLN A 22 -17.72 1.54 10.76
CA GLN A 22 -17.53 2.18 12.04
C GLN A 22 -16.93 1.20 13.04
N ASN A 23 -15.67 1.38 13.36
CA ASN A 23 -15.03 0.69 14.48
C ASN A 23 -15.35 1.45 15.79
N LYS A 24 -16.65 1.55 16.12
CA LYS A 24 -17.12 2.20 17.35
C LYS A 24 -17.09 1.24 18.51
N ILE A 25 -16.42 1.66 19.55
CA ILE A 25 -16.46 1.02 20.85
C ILE A 25 -17.57 1.66 21.70
N ASP A 26 -18.19 0.88 22.55
CA ASP A 26 -19.16 1.34 23.53
C ASP A 26 -18.57 1.13 24.92
N LEU A 27 -18.16 2.23 25.54
CA LEU A 27 -17.48 2.20 26.84
C LEU A 27 -18.43 1.95 28.04
N ASP A 28 -19.73 2.03 27.81
CA ASP A 28 -20.75 1.80 28.82
C ASP A 28 -21.24 0.34 28.88
N VAL A 29 -20.81 -0.48 27.92
CA VAL A 29 -21.11 -1.92 27.87
C VAL A 29 -20.01 -2.70 28.59
N GLU A 30 -20.43 -3.55 29.55
CA GLU A 30 -19.52 -4.42 30.30
C GLU A 30 -18.76 -5.40 29.39
N SER A 31 -17.55 -5.77 29.82
CA SER A 31 -16.80 -6.82 29.16
C SER A 31 -17.42 -8.20 29.35
N LYS A 32 -17.35 -9.04 28.35
CA LYS A 32 -17.73 -10.46 28.44
C LYS A 32 -16.57 -11.37 28.77
N VAL A 33 -15.34 -10.93 28.42
CA VAL A 33 -14.09 -11.62 28.73
C VAL A 33 -13.09 -10.68 29.36
N ALA A 34 -12.24 -11.20 30.25
CA ALA A 34 -11.19 -10.41 30.91
C ALA A 34 -10.09 -10.02 29.91
N PHE A 35 -9.31 -9.01 30.28
CA PHE A 35 -8.21 -8.45 29.49
C PHE A 35 -7.28 -9.55 28.93
N ASP A 36 -6.73 -10.40 29.78
CA ASP A 36 -5.76 -11.44 29.37
C ASP A 36 -6.33 -12.43 28.33
N GLU A 37 -7.61 -12.76 28.47
CA GLU A 37 -8.29 -13.62 27.49
C GLU A 37 -8.51 -12.89 26.17
N ALA A 38 -8.91 -11.63 26.23
CA ALA A 38 -9.10 -10.81 25.05
C ALA A 38 -7.79 -10.57 24.29
N VAL A 39 -6.68 -10.30 25.00
CA VAL A 39 -5.34 -10.19 24.42
C VAL A 39 -4.95 -11.46 23.70
N ARG A 40 -5.13 -12.64 24.32
CA ARG A 40 -4.84 -13.92 23.66
C ARG A 40 -5.68 -14.15 22.40
N LYS A 41 -6.98 -13.89 22.47
CA LYS A 41 -7.90 -14.01 21.33
C LYS A 41 -7.48 -13.09 20.19
N LEU A 42 -7.19 -11.83 20.49
CA LEU A 42 -6.82 -10.83 19.50
C LEU A 42 -5.44 -11.09 18.88
N THR A 43 -4.46 -11.49 19.70
CA THR A 43 -3.13 -11.90 19.23
C THR A 43 -3.23 -13.09 18.26
N SER A 44 -4.01 -14.12 18.60
CA SER A 44 -4.21 -15.25 17.70
C SER A 44 -4.89 -14.85 16.39
N LYS A 45 -5.85 -13.93 16.43
CA LYS A 45 -6.48 -13.38 15.24
C LYS A 45 -5.47 -12.64 14.35
N PHE A 46 -4.65 -11.76 14.93
CA PHE A 46 -3.63 -11.02 14.18
C PHE A 46 -2.58 -11.95 13.58
N GLN A 47 -2.17 -13.00 14.30
CA GLN A 47 -1.23 -13.99 13.76
C GLN A 47 -1.76 -14.71 12.52
N LEU A 48 -3.04 -15.09 12.50
CA LEU A 48 -3.66 -15.65 11.30
C LEU A 48 -3.68 -14.66 10.14
N GLN A 49 -4.03 -13.39 10.41
CA GLN A 49 -4.04 -12.33 9.40
C GLN A 49 -2.62 -12.06 8.85
N ILE A 50 -1.59 -12.09 9.70
CA ILE A 50 -0.18 -11.96 9.30
C ILE A 50 0.20 -13.10 8.33
N GLU A 51 -0.18 -14.33 8.64
CA GLU A 51 0.07 -15.47 7.73
C GLU A 51 -0.64 -15.28 6.39
N ASP A 52 -1.89 -14.83 6.40
CA ASP A 52 -2.66 -14.56 5.18
C ASP A 52 -1.99 -13.45 4.34
N PHE A 53 -1.57 -12.35 4.96
CA PHE A 53 -0.85 -11.27 4.27
C PHE A 53 0.49 -11.73 3.68
N LYS A 54 1.27 -12.50 4.43
CA LYS A 54 2.54 -13.06 3.94
C LYS A 54 2.33 -14.01 2.75
N ASN A 55 1.26 -14.80 2.76
CA ASN A 55 0.93 -15.72 1.67
C ASN A 55 0.59 -15.00 0.34
N ILE A 56 0.13 -13.75 0.41
CA ILE A 56 -0.20 -12.92 -0.75
C ILE A 56 0.81 -11.77 -0.98
N ASN A 57 2.03 -11.90 -0.40
CA ASN A 57 3.15 -10.94 -0.52
C ASN A 57 2.81 -9.50 -0.06
N ARG A 58 1.89 -9.35 0.90
CA ARG A 58 1.57 -8.07 1.55
C ARG A 58 2.34 -7.93 2.86
N ASN A 59 3.66 -7.82 2.77
CA ASN A 59 4.55 -7.85 3.93
C ASN A 59 4.43 -6.61 4.81
N GLU A 60 4.20 -5.42 4.23
CA GLU A 60 4.02 -4.17 4.98
C GLU A 60 2.82 -4.25 5.94
N GLU A 61 1.70 -4.82 5.49
CA GLU A 61 0.52 -5.00 6.34
C GLU A 61 0.74 -6.05 7.43
N ALA A 62 1.53 -7.09 7.12
CA ALA A 62 1.94 -8.07 8.12
C ALA A 62 2.79 -7.43 9.23
N GLU A 63 3.75 -6.56 8.89
CA GLU A 63 4.60 -5.84 9.85
C GLU A 63 3.79 -4.90 10.75
N VAL A 64 2.76 -4.24 10.22
CA VAL A 64 1.88 -3.41 11.05
C VAL A 64 1.12 -4.25 12.09
N LEU A 65 0.63 -5.43 11.70
CA LEU A 65 -0.03 -6.33 12.65
C LEU A 65 0.95 -6.95 13.66
N ASP A 66 2.20 -7.22 13.27
CA ASP A 66 3.25 -7.62 14.20
C ASP A 66 3.49 -6.50 15.24
N ALA A 67 3.53 -5.23 14.81
CA ALA A 67 3.63 -4.09 15.73
C ALA A 67 2.40 -3.97 16.65
N TYR A 68 1.19 -4.29 16.18
CA TYR A 68 -0.02 -4.32 17.01
C TYR A 68 0.06 -5.38 18.11
N ILE A 69 0.64 -6.54 17.80
CA ILE A 69 0.90 -7.59 18.82
C ILE A 69 1.88 -7.08 19.88
N LEU A 70 2.92 -6.34 19.49
CA LEU A 70 3.87 -5.75 20.43
C LEU A 70 3.19 -4.72 21.35
N ILE A 71 2.30 -3.88 20.83
CA ILE A 71 1.51 -2.91 21.63
C ILE A 71 0.63 -3.65 22.66
N LEU A 72 -0.02 -4.76 22.28
CA LEU A 72 -0.82 -5.57 23.18
C LEU A 72 -0.02 -6.19 24.34
N GLN A 73 1.30 -6.36 24.13
CA GLN A 73 2.22 -6.97 25.10
C GLN A 73 3.13 -5.96 25.79
N ASP A 74 2.96 -4.67 25.51
CA ASP A 74 3.81 -3.61 26.07
C ASP A 74 3.69 -3.54 27.58
N PRO A 75 4.80 -3.70 28.34
CA PRO A 75 4.79 -3.65 29.79
C PRO A 75 4.31 -2.30 30.36
N GLU A 76 4.48 -1.19 29.63
CA GLU A 76 3.98 0.13 30.06
C GLU A 76 2.46 0.21 30.02
N ILE A 77 1.82 -0.55 29.15
CA ILE A 77 0.35 -0.66 29.08
C ILE A 77 -0.14 -1.77 30.00
N THR A 78 0.39 -2.99 29.82
CA THR A 78 -0.08 -4.17 30.56
C THR A 78 0.19 -4.09 32.06
N GLY A 79 1.28 -3.42 32.46
CA GLY A 79 1.62 -3.21 33.88
C GLY A 79 0.64 -2.30 34.65
N GLN A 80 -0.25 -1.58 33.95
CA GLN A 80 -1.31 -0.78 34.57
C GLN A 80 -2.61 -1.58 34.77
N ILE A 81 -2.68 -2.81 34.24
CA ILE A 81 -3.83 -3.70 34.40
C ILE A 81 -3.71 -4.47 35.70
N THR A 82 -4.74 -4.40 36.54
CA THR A 82 -4.83 -5.04 37.83
C THR A 82 -6.06 -5.93 37.90
N ASP A 83 -6.15 -6.78 38.93
CA ASP A 83 -7.33 -7.61 39.15
C ASP A 83 -8.62 -6.78 39.32
N GLU A 84 -8.50 -5.53 39.70
CA GLU A 84 -9.64 -4.63 39.91
C GLU A 84 -10.19 -4.06 38.62
N ASN A 85 -9.30 -3.77 37.61
CA ASN A 85 -9.69 -3.09 36.38
C ASN A 85 -9.69 -4.00 35.12
N GLN A 86 -9.18 -5.24 35.21
CA GLN A 86 -9.06 -6.14 34.06
C GLN A 86 -10.35 -6.47 33.30
N SER A 87 -11.50 -6.17 33.89
CA SER A 87 -12.82 -6.34 33.26
C SER A 87 -13.50 -4.99 32.96
N SER A 88 -12.86 -3.87 33.28
CA SER A 88 -13.42 -2.54 33.03
C SER A 88 -13.02 -2.03 31.63
N VAL A 89 -13.92 -2.14 30.70
CA VAL A 89 -13.74 -1.65 29.31
C VAL A 89 -13.27 -0.18 29.29
N LYS A 90 -13.90 0.66 30.12
CA LYS A 90 -13.60 2.09 30.18
C LYS A 90 -12.20 2.36 30.71
N GLU A 91 -11.81 1.70 31.83
CA GLU A 91 -10.48 1.91 32.39
C GLU A 91 -9.38 1.41 31.50
N ILE A 92 -9.57 0.24 30.89
CA ILE A 92 -8.62 -0.30 29.92
C ILE A 92 -8.47 0.63 28.71
N TYR A 93 -9.57 1.11 28.14
CA TYR A 93 -9.49 2.04 27.03
C TYR A 93 -8.78 3.35 27.40
N ASN A 94 -9.03 3.88 28.59
CA ASN A 94 -8.36 5.07 29.10
C ASN A 94 -6.83 4.88 29.25
N ILE A 95 -6.36 3.67 29.56
CA ILE A 95 -4.92 3.36 29.60
C ILE A 95 -4.32 3.49 28.19
N PHE A 96 -4.95 2.88 27.18
CA PHE A 96 -4.50 3.01 25.79
C PHE A 96 -4.55 4.45 25.30
N GLU A 97 -5.64 5.16 25.58
CA GLU A 97 -5.79 6.58 25.21
C GLU A 97 -4.73 7.47 25.87
N SER A 98 -4.45 7.24 27.15
CA SER A 98 -3.43 8.00 27.88
C SER A 98 -2.03 7.75 27.31
N SER A 99 -1.70 6.51 26.99
CA SER A 99 -0.43 6.14 26.35
C SER A 99 -0.30 6.76 24.96
N ALA A 100 -1.36 6.73 24.17
CA ALA A 100 -1.40 7.37 22.84
C ALA A 100 -1.21 8.89 22.94
N ASN A 101 -1.88 9.56 23.90
CA ASN A 101 -1.78 11.01 24.07
C ASN A 101 -0.37 11.47 24.41
N ILE A 102 0.41 10.66 25.13
CA ILE A 102 1.83 10.95 25.40
C ILE A 102 2.61 11.04 24.07
N LEU A 103 2.45 10.07 23.18
CA LEU A 103 3.12 10.06 21.88
C LEU A 103 2.59 11.16 20.95
N ALA A 104 1.27 11.38 20.94
CA ALA A 104 0.66 12.42 20.11
C ALA A 104 1.10 13.85 20.49
N SER A 105 1.56 14.06 21.74
CA SER A 105 2.10 15.35 22.19
C SER A 105 3.51 15.64 21.66
N MET A 106 4.19 14.68 21.06
CA MET A 106 5.52 14.86 20.46
C MET A 106 5.40 15.55 19.09
N GLU A 107 6.39 16.35 18.72
CA GLU A 107 6.37 17.10 17.44
C GLU A 107 6.58 16.22 16.20
N ASP A 108 7.21 15.05 16.37
CA ASP A 108 7.57 14.14 15.29
C ASP A 108 6.34 13.37 14.78
N GLU A 109 6.12 13.39 13.47
CA GLU A 109 5.03 12.68 12.78
C GLU A 109 5.06 11.16 13.00
N TYR A 110 6.23 10.57 13.19
CA TYR A 110 6.38 9.15 13.50
C TYR A 110 5.66 8.78 14.81
N PHE A 111 5.85 9.58 15.87
CA PHE A 111 5.19 9.32 17.15
C PHE A 111 3.68 9.58 17.10
N LYS A 112 3.23 10.54 16.31
CA LYS A 112 1.78 10.75 16.08
C LYS A 112 1.13 9.53 15.42
N GLN A 113 1.80 8.96 14.40
CA GLN A 113 1.35 7.74 13.76
C GLN A 113 1.27 6.55 14.73
N ARG A 114 2.28 6.41 15.61
CA ARG A 114 2.26 5.37 16.66
C ARG A 114 1.15 5.59 17.69
N ALA A 115 0.78 6.83 17.98
CA ALA A 115 -0.37 7.14 18.83
C ALA A 115 -1.68 6.63 18.19
N GLU A 116 -1.85 6.80 16.90
CA GLU A 116 -3.00 6.27 16.15
C GLU A 116 -3.04 4.74 16.19
N ASP A 117 -1.90 4.06 16.05
CA ASP A 117 -1.77 2.61 16.17
C ASP A 117 -2.25 2.13 17.57
N ILE A 118 -1.81 2.78 18.66
CA ILE A 118 -2.22 2.44 20.04
C ILE A 118 -3.73 2.57 20.20
N ILE A 119 -4.33 3.65 19.70
CA ILE A 119 -5.80 3.84 19.74
C ILE A 119 -6.51 2.74 18.96
N SER A 120 -6.01 2.39 17.79
CA SER A 120 -6.57 1.32 16.94
C SER A 120 -6.54 -0.03 17.67
N VAL A 121 -5.40 -0.41 18.23
CA VAL A 121 -5.23 -1.64 19.02
C VAL A 121 -6.18 -1.65 20.21
N GLY A 122 -6.29 -0.53 20.94
CA GLY A 122 -7.23 -0.37 22.04
C GLY A 122 -8.67 -0.63 21.62
N LYS A 123 -9.12 -0.07 20.49
CA LYS A 123 -10.47 -0.30 19.95
C LYS A 123 -10.71 -1.78 19.60
N HIS A 124 -9.75 -2.42 18.93
CA HIS A 124 -9.84 -3.86 18.60
C HIS A 124 -9.92 -4.72 19.87
N LEU A 125 -9.12 -4.39 20.88
CA LEU A 125 -9.14 -5.09 22.17
C LEU A 125 -10.49 -4.95 22.87
N ILE A 126 -11.04 -3.73 22.96
CA ILE A 126 -12.34 -3.50 23.56
C ILE A 126 -13.46 -4.26 22.84
N ASN A 127 -13.48 -4.24 21.51
CA ASN A 127 -14.44 -5.03 20.73
C ASN A 127 -14.29 -6.53 21.02
N THR A 128 -13.05 -7.02 21.20
CA THR A 128 -12.79 -8.41 21.56
C THR A 128 -13.27 -8.72 22.98
N MET A 129 -13.04 -7.82 23.94
CA MET A 129 -13.56 -7.95 25.31
C MET A 129 -15.09 -8.01 25.36
N GLN A 130 -15.75 -7.28 24.50
CA GLN A 130 -17.21 -7.26 24.37
C GLN A 130 -17.78 -8.40 23.52
N GLU A 131 -16.88 -9.24 22.93
CA GLU A 131 -17.24 -10.27 21.93
C GLU A 131 -18.09 -9.70 20.79
N LYS A 132 -17.80 -8.48 20.40
CA LYS A 132 -18.38 -7.88 19.20
C LYS A 132 -17.58 -8.37 17.99
N GLU A 133 -18.15 -9.31 17.26
CA GLU A 133 -17.67 -9.58 15.92
C GLU A 133 -18.12 -8.46 14.99
N ILE A 134 -17.17 -7.70 14.49
CA ILE A 134 -17.43 -6.77 13.39
C ILE A 134 -17.51 -7.63 12.12
N LYS A 135 -18.70 -8.18 11.87
CA LYS A 135 -18.97 -8.83 10.57
C LYS A 135 -19.12 -7.75 9.53
N VAL A 136 -18.15 -7.66 8.66
CA VAL A 136 -18.17 -6.74 7.51
C VAL A 136 -18.68 -7.53 6.31
N GLU A 137 -19.98 -7.56 6.10
CA GLU A 137 -20.59 -8.10 4.88
C GLU A 137 -20.73 -6.97 3.86
N LEU A 138 -19.71 -6.83 3.02
CA LEU A 138 -19.73 -5.89 1.90
C LEU A 138 -20.55 -6.51 0.74
N ASN A 139 -21.56 -5.79 0.30
CA ASN A 139 -22.26 -6.13 -0.93
C ASN A 139 -21.35 -5.85 -2.15
N GLU A 140 -21.64 -6.49 -3.28
CA GLU A 140 -20.96 -6.16 -4.53
C GLU A 140 -21.18 -4.67 -4.88
N ASN A 141 -20.15 -4.04 -5.41
CA ASN A 141 -20.12 -2.62 -5.79
C ASN A 141 -20.35 -1.64 -4.61
N SER A 142 -19.82 -1.97 -3.44
CA SER A 142 -19.87 -1.06 -2.29
C SER A 142 -18.84 0.07 -2.40
N VAL A 143 -19.24 1.26 -1.99
CA VAL A 143 -18.31 2.38 -1.67
C VAL A 143 -18.07 2.36 -0.16
N LEU A 144 -16.84 2.03 0.22
CA LEU A 144 -16.43 1.94 1.62
C LEU A 144 -16.23 3.34 2.19
N VAL A 145 -17.00 3.69 3.22
CA VAL A 145 -16.94 4.98 3.89
C VAL A 145 -16.47 4.77 5.33
N ALA A 146 -15.37 5.39 5.72
CA ALA A 146 -14.80 5.22 7.05
C ALA A 146 -14.16 6.51 7.59
N GLU A 147 -14.04 6.61 8.91
CA GLU A 147 -13.23 7.69 9.51
C GLU A 147 -11.76 7.50 9.16
N ASP A 148 -11.27 6.27 9.31
CA ASP A 148 -9.96 5.77 8.93
C ASP A 148 -10.04 4.26 8.73
N LEU A 149 -9.02 3.65 8.10
CA LEU A 149 -8.92 2.21 7.85
C LEU A 149 -7.50 1.72 8.14
N THR A 150 -7.42 0.73 9.01
CA THR A 150 -6.17 0.07 9.35
C THR A 150 -6.00 -1.26 8.59
N PRO A 151 -4.79 -1.86 8.56
CA PRO A 151 -4.60 -3.20 8.03
C PRO A 151 -5.50 -4.25 8.69
N ALA A 152 -5.71 -4.16 10.02
CA ALA A 152 -6.59 -5.06 10.76
C ALA A 152 -8.06 -4.94 10.33
N ASP A 153 -8.50 -3.74 9.94
CA ASP A 153 -9.86 -3.53 9.42
C ASP A 153 -10.00 -4.13 8.02
N THR A 154 -9.10 -3.77 7.10
CA THR A 154 -9.16 -4.20 5.70
C THR A 154 -8.98 -5.70 5.51
N SER A 155 -8.18 -6.36 6.39
CA SER A 155 -8.00 -7.81 6.35
C SER A 155 -9.27 -8.61 6.69
N SER A 156 -10.20 -7.99 7.42
CA SER A 156 -11.49 -8.59 7.77
C SER A 156 -12.57 -8.38 6.71
N MET A 157 -12.26 -7.64 5.62
CA MET A 157 -13.20 -7.23 4.59
C MET A 157 -12.94 -7.97 3.26
N ASN A 158 -14.00 -8.32 2.55
CA ASN A 158 -13.84 -8.74 1.16
C ASN A 158 -13.64 -7.51 0.26
N MET A 159 -12.39 -7.07 0.12
CA MET A 159 -12.04 -5.87 -0.66
C MET A 159 -12.35 -6.00 -2.16
N ALA A 160 -12.60 -7.22 -2.68
CA ALA A 160 -13.04 -7.41 -4.08
C ALA A 160 -14.44 -6.82 -4.35
N ASN A 161 -15.24 -6.62 -3.32
CA ASN A 161 -16.58 -6.02 -3.42
C ASN A 161 -16.53 -4.48 -3.34
N VAL A 162 -15.37 -3.88 -3.04
CA VAL A 162 -15.20 -2.43 -2.89
C VAL A 162 -14.82 -1.82 -4.22
N ILE A 163 -15.58 -0.83 -4.66
CA ILE A 163 -15.35 -0.11 -5.92
C ILE A 163 -14.91 1.34 -5.71
N GLY A 164 -14.86 1.82 -4.46
CA GLY A 164 -14.38 3.15 -4.09
C GLY A 164 -14.23 3.29 -2.59
N ILE A 165 -13.35 4.20 -2.15
CA ILE A 165 -13.08 4.48 -0.73
C ILE A 165 -13.25 5.96 -0.45
N VAL A 166 -13.92 6.28 0.66
CA VAL A 166 -14.13 7.64 1.17
C VAL A 166 -13.70 7.69 2.63
N LEU A 167 -12.78 8.58 2.96
CA LEU A 167 -12.31 8.75 4.34
C LEU A 167 -12.59 10.16 4.87
N ARG A 168 -12.92 10.23 6.18
CA ARG A 168 -13.08 11.50 6.89
C ARG A 168 -11.79 12.30 6.87
N ASP A 169 -10.70 11.69 7.29
CA ASP A 169 -9.37 12.25 7.40
C ASP A 169 -8.38 11.36 6.61
N GLY A 170 -7.11 11.52 6.81
CA GLY A 170 -6.06 10.70 6.26
C GLY A 170 -5.10 11.45 5.36
N GLY A 171 -3.89 10.92 5.27
CA GLY A 171 -2.83 11.43 4.39
C GLY A 171 -2.75 10.65 3.08
N PRO A 172 -2.08 11.22 2.06
CA PRO A 172 -1.86 10.54 0.77
C PRO A 172 -1.07 9.22 0.86
N THR A 173 -0.44 8.97 2.01
CA THR A 173 0.37 7.79 2.34
C THR A 173 -0.32 6.85 3.33
N SER A 174 -1.58 7.11 3.71
CA SER A 174 -2.30 6.22 4.62
C SER A 174 -2.53 4.84 4.00
N HIS A 175 -2.67 3.82 4.86
CA HIS A 175 -2.91 2.44 4.44
C HIS A 175 -4.10 2.31 3.47
N ALA A 176 -5.21 2.95 3.76
CA ALA A 176 -6.39 2.91 2.89
C ALA A 176 -6.13 3.46 1.48
N VAL A 177 -5.31 4.49 1.37
CA VAL A 177 -4.91 5.08 0.07
C VAL A 177 -4.02 4.12 -0.71
N ILE A 178 -3.08 3.46 -0.04
CA ILE A 178 -2.23 2.42 -0.66
C ILE A 178 -3.11 1.27 -1.17
N VAL A 179 -4.03 0.78 -0.36
CA VAL A 179 -4.98 -0.27 -0.76
C VAL A 179 -5.82 0.17 -1.98
N ALA A 180 -6.37 1.39 -1.97
CA ALA A 180 -7.14 1.90 -3.10
C ALA A 180 -6.34 1.95 -4.40
N LYS A 181 -5.09 2.42 -4.34
CA LYS A 181 -4.17 2.45 -5.49
C LYS A 181 -3.82 1.06 -6.00
N ASN A 182 -3.55 0.12 -5.11
CA ASN A 182 -3.24 -1.27 -5.48
C ASN A 182 -4.44 -1.97 -6.13
N LEU A 183 -5.65 -1.68 -5.66
CA LEU A 183 -6.88 -2.19 -6.26
C LEU A 183 -7.30 -1.43 -7.54
N GLY A 184 -6.67 -0.28 -7.83
CA GLY A 184 -7.04 0.57 -8.97
C GLY A 184 -8.43 1.20 -8.84
N ILE A 185 -8.90 1.44 -7.61
CA ILE A 185 -10.22 2.03 -7.33
C ILE A 185 -10.09 3.49 -6.87
N PRO A 186 -11.10 4.35 -7.17
CA PRO A 186 -11.10 5.74 -6.74
C PRO A 186 -11.09 5.88 -5.21
N CYS A 187 -10.32 6.85 -4.73
CA CYS A 187 -10.26 7.18 -3.31
C CYS A 187 -10.29 8.69 -3.09
N VAL A 188 -11.15 9.12 -2.16
CA VAL A 188 -11.26 10.51 -1.71
C VAL A 188 -11.11 10.56 -0.19
N ILE A 189 -10.21 11.43 0.27
CA ILE A 189 -9.91 11.65 1.69
C ILE A 189 -10.21 13.09 2.10
N GLY A 190 -10.30 13.34 3.39
CA GLY A 190 -10.44 14.70 3.93
C GLY A 190 -11.82 15.30 3.74
N ILE A 191 -12.89 14.50 3.73
CA ILE A 191 -14.27 15.01 3.65
C ILE A 191 -14.77 15.59 4.99
N GLY A 192 -13.99 15.44 6.06
CA GLY A 192 -14.26 15.98 7.39
C GLY A 192 -15.61 15.56 7.96
N GLU A 193 -16.30 16.49 8.60
CA GLU A 193 -17.59 16.24 9.25
C GLU A 193 -18.73 15.83 8.30
N SER A 194 -18.56 16.02 6.99
CA SER A 194 -19.55 15.58 5.99
C SER A 194 -19.73 14.07 5.96
N ILE A 195 -18.79 13.31 6.49
CA ILE A 195 -18.91 11.84 6.63
C ILE A 195 -20.13 11.43 7.45
N LYS A 196 -20.53 12.25 8.44
CA LYS A 196 -21.69 11.98 9.32
C LYS A 196 -23.03 12.03 8.60
N GLU A 197 -23.05 12.56 7.39
CA GLU A 197 -24.24 12.71 6.58
C GLU A 197 -24.45 11.53 5.62
N ILE A 198 -23.47 10.64 5.53
CA ILE A 198 -23.54 9.42 4.72
C ILE A 198 -24.08 8.29 5.58
N ASN A 199 -25.14 7.66 5.13
CA ASN A 199 -25.74 6.48 5.77
C ASN A 199 -25.45 5.24 4.94
N ASN A 200 -25.58 4.05 5.57
CA ASN A 200 -25.54 2.81 4.82
C ASN A 200 -26.61 2.83 3.72
N ASP A 201 -26.25 2.25 2.58
CA ASP A 201 -27.08 2.15 1.38
C ASP A 201 -27.38 3.48 0.65
N ASP A 202 -26.87 4.64 1.12
CA ASP A 202 -26.90 5.86 0.31
C ASP A 202 -26.14 5.62 -1.00
N LEU A 203 -26.72 6.08 -2.11
CA LEU A 203 -26.04 6.03 -3.40
C LEU A 203 -24.93 7.08 -3.44
N ILE A 204 -23.72 6.63 -3.70
CA ILE A 204 -22.52 7.49 -3.77
C ILE A 204 -21.99 7.53 -5.20
N ALA A 205 -21.83 8.74 -5.73
CA ALA A 205 -21.07 8.98 -6.94
C ALA A 205 -19.73 9.65 -6.56
N LEU A 206 -18.62 8.95 -6.80
CA LEU A 206 -17.28 9.30 -6.38
C LEU A 206 -16.38 9.55 -7.59
N ASP A 207 -15.64 10.65 -7.58
CA ASP A 207 -14.58 10.97 -8.53
C ASP A 207 -13.26 11.17 -7.78
N GLY A 208 -12.39 10.19 -7.84
CA GLY A 208 -11.08 10.17 -7.21
C GLY A 208 -10.05 11.08 -7.90
N SER A 209 -10.32 11.53 -9.13
CA SER A 209 -9.44 12.45 -9.86
C SER A 209 -9.64 13.90 -9.40
N THR A 210 -10.89 14.29 -9.16
CA THR A 210 -11.25 15.65 -8.73
C THR A 210 -11.47 15.78 -7.22
N GLY A 211 -11.61 14.66 -6.50
CA GLY A 211 -11.97 14.64 -5.09
C GLY A 211 -13.45 14.91 -4.81
N LYS A 212 -14.29 14.84 -5.84
CA LYS A 212 -15.72 15.17 -5.71
C LYS A 212 -16.54 13.94 -5.32
N LEU A 213 -17.37 14.12 -4.32
CA LEU A 213 -18.31 13.13 -3.80
C LEU A 213 -19.74 13.69 -3.88
N ASN A 214 -20.67 12.93 -4.45
CA ASN A 214 -22.09 13.27 -4.44
C ASN A 214 -22.87 12.17 -3.70
N ILE A 215 -23.61 12.60 -2.67
CA ILE A 215 -24.47 11.72 -1.86
C ILE A 215 -25.87 11.82 -2.45
N ASN A 216 -26.46 10.65 -2.75
CA ASN A 216 -27.75 10.49 -3.42
C ASN A 216 -27.85 11.42 -4.67
N PRO A 217 -26.96 11.21 -5.67
CA PRO A 217 -26.88 12.02 -6.88
C PRO A 217 -28.19 11.93 -7.66
N ASP A 218 -28.50 13.01 -8.37
CA ASP A 218 -29.59 13.03 -9.37
C ASP A 218 -29.15 12.33 -10.66
N GLU A 219 -30.11 12.11 -11.56
CA GLU A 219 -29.88 11.39 -12.82
C GLU A 219 -28.84 12.10 -13.70
N ASP A 220 -28.80 13.44 -13.71
CA ASP A 220 -27.85 14.23 -14.51
C ASP A 220 -26.39 13.97 -14.07
N VAL A 221 -26.14 13.86 -12.76
CA VAL A 221 -24.81 13.55 -12.23
C VAL A 221 -24.40 12.11 -12.53
N ILE A 222 -25.34 11.17 -12.42
CA ILE A 222 -25.11 9.77 -12.75
C ILE A 222 -24.76 9.62 -14.23
N GLU A 223 -25.53 10.25 -15.12
CA GLU A 223 -25.30 10.23 -16.56
C GLU A 223 -23.96 10.85 -16.94
N SER A 224 -23.63 12.01 -16.38
CA SER A 224 -22.34 12.69 -16.59
C SER A 224 -21.13 11.84 -16.16
N LEU A 225 -21.21 11.14 -15.01
CA LEU A 225 -20.15 10.25 -14.54
C LEU A 225 -20.03 9.00 -15.41
N ASN A 226 -21.15 8.43 -15.83
CA ASN A 226 -21.16 7.28 -16.73
C ASN A 226 -20.61 7.64 -18.12
N GLU A 227 -20.92 8.82 -18.63
CA GLU A 227 -20.33 9.32 -19.88
C GLU A 227 -18.81 9.52 -19.75
N THR A 228 -18.35 10.07 -18.61
CA THR A 228 -16.92 10.25 -18.34
C THR A 228 -16.23 8.90 -18.28
N LYS A 229 -16.78 7.93 -17.54
CA LYS A 229 -16.25 6.57 -17.44
C LYS A 229 -16.21 5.85 -18.79
N LYS A 230 -17.28 5.97 -19.56
CA LYS A 230 -17.34 5.42 -20.93
C LYS A 230 -16.30 6.07 -21.84
N ARG A 231 -16.09 7.37 -21.74
CA ARG A 231 -15.08 8.11 -22.50
C ARG A 231 -13.66 7.69 -22.11
N GLU A 232 -13.41 7.48 -20.82
CA GLU A 232 -12.11 6.95 -20.33
C GLU A 232 -11.86 5.52 -20.85
N GLU A 233 -12.88 4.65 -20.83
CA GLU A 233 -12.80 3.31 -21.42
C GLU A 233 -12.61 3.35 -22.96
N GLU A 234 -13.34 4.22 -23.63
CA GLU A 234 -13.17 4.43 -25.08
C GLU A 234 -11.76 4.94 -25.42
N ILE A 235 -11.21 5.88 -24.65
CA ILE A 235 -9.83 6.35 -24.79
C ILE A 235 -8.87 5.18 -24.53
N ARG A 236 -9.10 4.41 -23.47
CA ARG A 236 -8.26 3.25 -23.11
C ARG A 236 -8.28 2.14 -24.15
N THR A 237 -9.44 1.89 -24.78
CA THR A 237 -9.63 0.86 -25.81
C THR A 237 -9.35 1.34 -27.22
N SER A 238 -9.60 2.64 -27.51
CA SER A 238 -9.35 3.25 -28.83
C SER A 238 -7.93 3.78 -28.99
N PHE A 239 -7.15 3.83 -27.91
CA PHE A 239 -5.74 4.21 -27.96
C PHE A 239 -4.95 3.12 -28.69
N THR A 240 -5.09 3.11 -29.99
CA THR A 240 -4.27 2.27 -30.87
C THR A 240 -2.97 3.02 -31.09
N LEU A 241 -1.92 2.63 -30.37
CA LEU A 241 -0.53 3.06 -30.60
C LEU A 241 -0.10 2.95 -32.06
N SER A 242 -0.85 2.20 -32.89
CA SER A 242 -0.65 2.13 -34.35
C SER A 242 -0.78 3.49 -35.05
N GLU A 243 -1.60 4.41 -34.52
CA GLU A 243 -1.76 5.77 -35.07
C GLU A 243 -0.53 6.65 -34.81
N TYR A 244 0.30 6.27 -33.82
CA TYR A 244 1.49 7.02 -33.41
C TYR A 244 2.80 6.41 -33.97
N LYS A 245 2.72 5.33 -34.73
CA LYS A 245 3.89 4.63 -35.29
C LYS A 245 4.79 5.49 -36.20
N ASN A 246 4.30 6.62 -36.67
CA ASN A 246 4.99 7.53 -37.57
C ASN A 246 5.43 8.85 -36.93
N GLN A 247 5.47 8.91 -35.58
CA GLN A 247 5.87 10.12 -34.86
C GLN A 247 7.33 10.00 -34.39
N ASP A 248 8.00 11.12 -34.17
CA ASP A 248 9.41 11.20 -33.74
C ASP A 248 9.65 10.76 -32.27
N PHE A 249 8.73 10.01 -31.69
CA PHE A 249 8.86 9.47 -30.33
C PHE A 249 8.45 8.00 -30.24
N GLU A 250 9.08 7.29 -29.30
CA GLU A 250 8.86 5.88 -29.04
C GLU A 250 8.15 5.71 -27.68
N PHE A 251 7.12 4.88 -27.65
CA PHE A 251 6.46 4.51 -26.40
C PHE A 251 7.12 3.28 -25.81
N LEU A 252 7.54 3.39 -24.55
CA LEU A 252 8.21 2.34 -23.80
C LEU A 252 7.47 2.11 -22.50
N ILE A 253 7.59 0.91 -21.94
CA ILE A 253 6.99 0.56 -20.66
C ILE A 253 8.04 0.52 -19.56
N ASN A 254 7.60 0.76 -18.32
CA ASN A 254 8.38 0.51 -17.13
C ASN A 254 7.86 -0.76 -16.46
N VAL A 255 8.74 -1.67 -16.10
CA VAL A 255 8.42 -2.92 -15.40
C VAL A 255 9.39 -3.15 -14.25
N GLY A 256 8.89 -3.79 -13.19
CA GLY A 256 9.67 -4.12 -12.00
C GLY A 256 9.46 -5.56 -11.57
N SER A 257 8.24 -5.95 -11.20
CA SER A 257 7.95 -7.29 -10.70
C SER A 257 7.71 -8.32 -11.80
N GLY A 258 7.83 -9.61 -11.44
CA GLY A 258 7.48 -10.71 -12.33
C GLY A 258 6.00 -10.68 -12.73
N GLU A 259 5.11 -10.28 -11.82
CA GLU A 259 3.68 -10.15 -12.06
C GLU A 259 3.36 -9.04 -13.07
N GLU A 260 4.03 -7.88 -12.95
CA GLU A 260 3.91 -6.80 -13.96
C GLU A 260 4.35 -7.29 -15.34
N ILE A 261 5.42 -8.08 -15.40
CA ILE A 261 5.89 -8.66 -16.65
C ILE A 261 4.85 -9.61 -17.23
N GLU A 262 4.28 -10.51 -16.43
CA GLU A 262 3.31 -11.51 -16.88
C GLU A 262 1.98 -10.91 -17.29
N SER A 263 1.46 -9.94 -16.55
CA SER A 263 0.19 -9.28 -16.80
C SER A 263 0.19 -8.40 -18.05
N PHE A 264 1.36 -7.90 -18.44
CA PHE A 264 1.46 -6.97 -19.55
C PHE A 264 1.26 -7.69 -20.90
N ASN A 265 0.21 -7.30 -21.62
CA ASN A 265 -0.10 -7.82 -22.95
C ASN A 265 -0.59 -6.70 -23.87
N HIS A 266 0.34 -6.08 -24.61
CA HIS A 266 -0.03 -5.02 -25.55
C HIS A 266 0.71 -5.23 -26.90
N PRO A 267 -0.01 -5.33 -28.03
CA PRO A 267 0.56 -5.76 -29.30
C PRO A 267 1.58 -4.79 -29.92
N PHE A 268 1.64 -3.54 -29.44
CA PHE A 268 2.50 -2.48 -29.99
C PHE A 268 3.61 -2.02 -29.06
N LEU A 269 3.59 -2.45 -27.79
CA LEU A 269 4.61 -2.11 -26.80
C LEU A 269 5.48 -3.34 -26.55
N ASN A 270 6.59 -3.39 -27.26
CA ASN A 270 7.51 -4.52 -27.24
C ASN A 270 8.92 -4.16 -26.75
N SER A 271 9.11 -2.92 -26.30
CA SER A 271 10.36 -2.43 -25.73
C SER A 271 10.17 -1.94 -24.29
N ILE A 272 11.18 -2.15 -23.46
CA ILE A 272 11.19 -1.73 -22.06
C ILE A 272 12.05 -0.47 -21.91
N GLY A 273 11.41 0.62 -21.47
CA GLY A 273 12.05 1.90 -21.16
C GLY A 273 12.80 1.87 -19.84
N LEU A 274 12.30 1.11 -18.87
CA LEU A 274 12.96 0.90 -17.59
C LEU A 274 12.57 -0.47 -17.00
N PHE A 275 13.55 -1.35 -16.86
CA PHE A 275 13.45 -2.52 -15.99
C PHE A 275 14.10 -2.21 -14.65
N ARG A 276 13.31 -2.25 -13.59
CA ARG A 276 13.72 -1.98 -12.21
C ARG A 276 14.29 -3.24 -11.58
N SER A 277 15.59 -3.47 -11.75
CA SER A 277 16.24 -4.71 -11.33
C SER A 277 16.30 -4.91 -9.82
N GLU A 278 16.03 -3.87 -9.01
CA GLU A 278 15.98 -4.00 -7.55
C GLU A 278 14.95 -5.03 -7.07
N PHE A 279 13.87 -5.26 -7.81
CA PHE A 279 12.88 -6.30 -7.47
C PHE A 279 13.44 -7.73 -7.51
N ILE A 280 14.57 -7.95 -8.20
CA ILE A 280 15.26 -9.26 -8.15
C ILE A 280 15.91 -9.49 -6.78
N TYR A 281 16.20 -8.42 -6.04
CA TYR A 281 16.96 -8.41 -4.80
C TYR A 281 16.09 -8.23 -3.55
N LEU A 282 14.88 -7.69 -3.73
CA LEU A 282 13.91 -7.52 -2.64
C LEU A 282 13.27 -8.88 -2.28
N ASP A 283 12.68 -8.96 -1.10
CA ASP A 283 11.94 -10.13 -0.59
C ASP A 283 12.74 -11.46 -0.61
N ARG A 284 14.04 -11.37 -0.37
CA ARG A 284 14.97 -12.51 -0.34
C ARG A 284 15.84 -12.49 0.91
N SER A 285 16.31 -13.65 1.29
CA SER A 285 17.27 -13.82 2.41
C SER A 285 18.74 -13.89 1.96
N SER A 286 19.02 -13.84 0.64
CA SER A 286 20.38 -13.94 0.10
C SER A 286 20.50 -13.23 -1.26
N ILE A 287 21.74 -12.87 -1.61
CA ILE A 287 22.07 -12.29 -2.92
C ILE A 287 21.65 -13.27 -4.03
N PRO A 288 20.92 -12.80 -5.07
CA PRO A 288 20.56 -13.65 -6.20
C PRO A 288 21.79 -14.08 -6.99
N THR A 289 21.82 -15.34 -7.42
CA THR A 289 22.89 -15.86 -8.26
C THR A 289 22.86 -15.25 -9.66
N ILE A 290 23.97 -15.36 -10.40
CA ILE A 290 24.04 -14.93 -11.81
C ILE A 290 22.98 -15.62 -12.66
N GLU A 291 22.74 -16.91 -12.40
CA GLU A 291 21.75 -17.71 -13.11
C GLU A 291 20.33 -17.23 -12.84
N GLU A 292 19.96 -16.98 -11.58
CA GLU A 292 18.64 -16.45 -11.21
C GLU A 292 18.37 -15.09 -11.86
N GLN A 293 19.35 -14.19 -11.84
CA GLN A 293 19.24 -12.88 -12.47
C GLN A 293 19.08 -13.00 -14.00
N ARG A 294 19.88 -13.87 -14.62
CA ARG A 294 19.81 -14.14 -16.06
C ARG A 294 18.47 -14.73 -16.47
N ASP A 295 17.96 -15.71 -15.72
CA ASP A 295 16.70 -16.37 -16.04
C ASP A 295 15.51 -15.38 -16.01
N ILE A 296 15.52 -14.41 -15.09
CA ILE A 296 14.52 -13.35 -15.07
C ILE A 296 14.65 -12.44 -16.28
N LEU A 297 15.87 -12.04 -16.63
CA LEU A 297 16.11 -11.22 -17.82
C LEU A 297 15.72 -11.96 -19.11
N GLU A 298 15.99 -13.25 -19.21
CA GLU A 298 15.64 -14.06 -20.36
C GLU A 298 14.12 -14.26 -20.53
N LYS A 299 13.36 -14.38 -19.43
CA LYS A 299 11.89 -14.33 -19.47
C LYS A 299 11.38 -13.01 -20.03
N ILE A 300 12.00 -11.91 -19.64
CA ILE A 300 11.69 -10.59 -20.22
C ILE A 300 12.01 -10.55 -21.71
N GLN A 301 13.18 -11.06 -22.11
CA GLN A 301 13.61 -11.11 -23.50
C GLN A 301 12.70 -11.99 -24.37
N ASP A 302 12.10 -13.05 -23.80
CA ASP A 302 11.14 -13.90 -24.52
C ASP A 302 9.81 -13.15 -24.76
N LYS A 303 9.39 -12.35 -23.82
CA LYS A 303 8.12 -11.65 -23.90
C LYS A 303 8.20 -10.37 -24.73
N PHE A 304 9.29 -9.63 -24.63
CA PHE A 304 9.50 -8.35 -25.30
C PHE A 304 10.58 -8.47 -26.36
N SER A 305 10.22 -8.26 -27.62
CA SER A 305 11.13 -8.41 -28.77
C SER A 305 12.02 -7.19 -29.06
N GLY A 306 11.72 -6.04 -28.40
CA GLY A 306 12.42 -4.77 -28.59
C GLY A 306 13.59 -4.56 -27.63
N ALA A 307 14.07 -3.32 -27.53
CA ALA A 307 15.13 -2.93 -26.63
C ALA A 307 14.68 -2.97 -25.16
N ILE A 308 15.61 -3.30 -24.26
CA ILE A 308 15.38 -3.36 -22.82
C ILE A 308 16.37 -2.43 -22.14
N THR A 309 15.90 -1.37 -21.48
CA THR A 309 16.76 -0.55 -20.63
C THR A 309 16.77 -1.15 -19.23
N TYR A 310 17.86 -1.81 -18.90
CA TYR A 310 18.08 -2.47 -17.62
C TYR A 310 18.77 -1.49 -16.67
N ARG A 311 18.07 -1.06 -15.62
CA ARG A 311 18.66 -0.25 -14.54
C ARG A 311 19.45 -1.17 -13.63
N THR A 312 20.75 -0.88 -13.40
CA THR A 312 21.50 -1.58 -12.37
C THR A 312 20.93 -1.27 -10.99
N LEU A 313 21.34 -2.04 -10.01
CA LEU A 313 20.79 -2.05 -8.66
C LEU A 313 20.61 -0.64 -8.07
N ASP A 314 19.38 -0.30 -7.69
CA ASP A 314 19.02 0.97 -7.05
C ASP A 314 18.46 0.70 -5.64
N ILE A 315 19.27 0.06 -4.81
CA ILE A 315 19.04 -0.24 -3.40
C ILE A 315 19.86 0.72 -2.56
N GLY A 316 19.44 0.92 -1.32
CA GLY A 316 19.99 1.84 -0.34
C GLY A 316 18.98 2.88 0.08
N GLY A 317 19.16 3.47 1.24
CA GLY A 317 18.25 4.44 1.77
C GLY A 317 16.93 3.84 2.27
N ASP A 318 15.88 4.10 1.53
CA ASP A 318 14.51 3.62 1.80
C ASP A 318 14.27 2.16 1.40
N LYS A 319 15.16 1.57 0.58
CA LYS A 319 15.10 0.18 0.13
C LYS A 319 16.25 -0.62 0.72
N GLN A 320 16.04 -1.18 1.90
CA GLN A 320 17.04 -2.01 2.57
C GLN A 320 16.81 -3.48 2.24
N VAL A 321 17.89 -4.24 2.28
CA VAL A 321 17.90 -5.70 2.18
C VAL A 321 18.73 -6.24 3.33
N ASP A 322 18.17 -7.14 4.13
CA ASP A 322 18.76 -7.59 5.40
C ASP A 322 20.09 -8.32 5.24
N TYR A 323 20.32 -8.95 4.09
CA TYR A 323 21.56 -9.66 3.79
C TYR A 323 22.73 -8.75 3.32
N LEU A 324 22.48 -7.44 3.14
CA LEU A 324 23.52 -6.44 2.92
C LEU A 324 23.62 -5.52 4.15
N SER A 325 24.77 -5.55 4.80
CA SER A 325 25.04 -4.66 5.93
C SER A 325 25.22 -3.23 5.42
N LEU A 326 24.12 -2.51 5.23
CA LEU A 326 24.14 -1.12 4.77
C LEU A 326 24.22 -0.17 5.96
N PRO A 327 24.93 0.96 5.84
CA PRO A 327 24.97 1.96 6.90
C PRO A 327 23.60 2.63 7.04
N VAL A 328 23.21 2.92 8.28
CA VAL A 328 22.07 3.79 8.56
C VAL A 328 22.53 5.24 8.35
N GLU A 329 21.87 5.95 7.47
CA GLU A 329 22.23 7.31 7.09
C GLU A 329 21.10 8.30 7.41
N GLU A 330 21.47 9.50 7.86
CA GLU A 330 20.50 10.57 8.17
C GLU A 330 19.74 11.06 6.92
N ASN A 331 20.38 11.01 5.76
CA ASN A 331 19.80 11.38 4.47
C ASN A 331 19.98 10.25 3.44
N PRO A 332 19.17 9.22 3.51
CA PRO A 332 19.33 8.01 2.72
C PRO A 332 19.43 8.22 1.20
N PHE A 333 18.69 9.22 0.66
CA PHE A 333 18.72 9.52 -0.78
C PHE A 333 20.02 10.15 -1.27
N LEU A 334 20.79 10.77 -0.37
CA LEU A 334 22.08 11.38 -0.67
C LEU A 334 23.26 10.47 -0.37
N GLY A 335 23.02 9.36 0.31
CA GLY A 335 24.01 8.45 0.83
C GLY A 335 24.43 7.34 -0.15
N VAL A 336 24.77 6.16 0.43
CA VAL A 336 25.21 4.97 -0.31
C VAL A 336 24.02 4.28 -0.96
N ARG A 337 23.76 4.64 -2.23
CA ARG A 337 22.66 4.14 -3.02
C ARG A 337 23.06 4.02 -4.50
N GLY A 338 22.40 3.14 -5.25
CA GLY A 338 22.58 3.00 -6.70
C GLY A 338 24.02 2.69 -7.07
N ILE A 339 24.62 3.47 -7.99
CA ILE A 339 25.99 3.22 -8.43
C ILE A 339 27.01 3.30 -7.30
N ARG A 340 26.82 4.16 -6.29
CA ARG A 340 27.72 4.28 -5.15
C ARG A 340 27.75 2.99 -4.32
N LEU A 341 26.59 2.34 -4.14
CA LEU A 341 26.48 1.04 -3.51
C LEU A 341 27.13 -0.04 -4.38
N SER A 342 26.84 -0.04 -5.67
CA SER A 342 27.42 -0.99 -6.62
C SER A 342 28.95 -0.96 -6.61
N LEU A 343 29.55 0.22 -6.52
CA LEU A 343 31.00 0.38 -6.45
C LEU A 343 31.61 -0.04 -5.08
N GLN A 344 30.83 -0.09 -4.00
CA GLN A 344 31.26 -0.65 -2.71
C GLN A 344 31.16 -2.18 -2.68
N PHE A 345 30.17 -2.75 -3.34
CA PHE A 345 29.92 -4.19 -3.40
C PHE A 345 30.26 -4.73 -4.81
N GLU A 346 31.55 -4.65 -5.18
CA GLU A 346 32.02 -4.96 -6.54
C GLU A 346 31.61 -6.37 -7.01
N GLU A 347 31.60 -7.38 -6.15
CA GLU A 347 31.21 -8.74 -6.52
C GLU A 347 29.73 -8.82 -6.90
N LEU A 348 28.87 -8.14 -6.16
CA LEU A 348 27.43 -8.03 -6.47
C LEU A 348 27.23 -7.30 -7.79
N TYR A 349 27.93 -6.20 -8.00
CA TYR A 349 27.87 -5.43 -9.25
C TYR A 349 28.35 -6.26 -10.44
N ARG A 350 29.47 -6.96 -10.32
CA ARG A 350 30.00 -7.86 -11.35
C ARG A 350 29.01 -8.96 -11.70
N SER A 351 28.40 -9.59 -10.68
CA SER A 351 27.42 -10.64 -10.93
C SER A 351 26.21 -10.14 -11.73
N GLN A 352 25.77 -8.90 -11.47
CA GLN A 352 24.69 -8.27 -12.21
C GLN A 352 25.08 -8.00 -13.67
N ILE A 353 26.25 -7.41 -13.91
CA ILE A 353 26.74 -7.16 -15.27
C ILE A 353 26.96 -8.48 -16.03
N GLU A 354 27.51 -9.49 -15.36
CA GLU A 354 27.73 -10.81 -15.97
C GLU A 354 26.41 -11.48 -16.36
N SER A 355 25.38 -11.39 -15.52
CA SER A 355 24.05 -11.91 -15.85
C SER A 355 23.44 -11.27 -17.10
N ILE A 356 23.66 -9.96 -17.29
CA ILE A 356 23.22 -9.24 -18.47
C ILE A 356 24.02 -9.68 -19.72
N LEU A 357 25.35 -9.70 -19.63
CA LEU A 357 26.24 -10.01 -20.75
C LEU A 357 26.12 -11.46 -21.23
N THR A 358 25.75 -12.37 -20.33
CA THR A 358 25.59 -13.80 -20.63
C THR A 358 24.15 -14.19 -20.98
N SER A 359 23.20 -13.24 -20.95
CA SER A 359 21.82 -13.49 -21.38
C SER A 359 21.74 -13.69 -22.90
N LYS A 360 20.75 -14.48 -23.34
CA LYS A 360 20.62 -14.91 -24.74
C LYS A 360 20.58 -13.77 -25.75
N ASP A 361 19.99 -12.64 -25.40
CA ASP A 361 19.82 -11.47 -26.26
C ASP A 361 20.46 -10.20 -25.67
N ALA A 362 21.66 -10.33 -25.09
CA ALA A 362 22.40 -9.23 -24.48
C ALA A 362 22.52 -7.98 -25.37
N HIS A 363 22.57 -8.16 -26.70
CA HIS A 363 22.69 -7.07 -27.68
C HIS A 363 21.48 -6.11 -27.67
N ARG A 364 20.32 -6.53 -27.14
CA ARG A 364 19.12 -5.69 -27.00
C ARG A 364 19.08 -4.93 -25.68
N VAL A 365 20.01 -5.22 -24.77
CA VAL A 365 20.00 -4.63 -23.43
C VAL A 365 20.84 -3.36 -23.42
N LYS A 366 20.21 -2.27 -22.98
CA LYS A 366 20.87 -1.00 -22.64
C LYS A 366 21.01 -0.93 -21.14
N ILE A 367 22.21 -0.67 -20.63
CA ILE A 367 22.45 -0.59 -19.20
C ILE A 367 22.30 0.87 -18.77
N MET A 368 21.49 1.11 -17.72
CA MET A 368 21.31 2.40 -17.08
C MET A 368 21.89 2.37 -15.67
N PHE A 369 22.80 3.26 -15.39
CA PHE A 369 23.40 3.40 -14.05
C PHE A 369 22.64 4.46 -13.25
N PRO A 370 22.00 4.08 -12.13
CA PRO A 370 21.28 5.04 -11.28
C PRO A 370 22.24 5.89 -10.44
N MET A 371 21.80 7.11 -10.10
CA MET A 371 22.48 8.00 -9.16
C MET A 371 23.87 8.50 -9.58
N ILE A 372 24.18 8.53 -10.85
CA ILE A 372 25.40 9.20 -11.37
C ILE A 372 25.32 10.68 -11.05
N SER A 373 26.26 11.17 -10.22
CA SER A 373 26.30 12.55 -9.76
C SER A 373 27.55 13.29 -10.22
N THR A 374 28.63 12.55 -10.49
CA THR A 374 29.93 13.10 -10.87
C THR A 374 30.48 12.39 -12.11
N ILE A 375 31.46 13.04 -12.79
CA ILE A 375 32.20 12.40 -13.89
C ILE A 375 32.95 11.15 -13.39
N GLU A 376 33.41 11.18 -12.15
CA GLU A 376 34.13 10.06 -11.53
C GLU A 376 33.21 8.85 -11.34
N ASP A 377 31.96 9.05 -10.92
CA ASP A 377 30.96 7.98 -10.85
C ASP A 377 30.77 7.30 -12.22
N PHE A 378 30.69 8.11 -13.26
CA PHE A 378 30.53 7.60 -14.62
C PHE A 378 31.77 6.83 -15.13
N ILE A 379 32.97 7.31 -14.81
CA ILE A 379 34.21 6.62 -15.22
C ILE A 379 34.39 5.28 -14.52
N LYS A 380 33.91 5.17 -13.27
CA LYS A 380 34.02 3.96 -12.46
C LYS A 380 32.91 2.94 -12.74
N SER A 381 31.76 3.39 -13.28
CA SER A 381 30.64 2.53 -13.66
C SER A 381 30.91 1.74 -14.93
#